data_dd84e543f1a698727884026072d67e2b
#
_entry.id   dd84e543f1a698727884026072d67e2b
#
_cell.length_a   1.000
_cell.length_b   1.000
_cell.length_c   1.000
_cell.angle_alpha   90.00
_cell.angle_beta   90.00
_cell.angle_gamma   90.00
#
_symmetry.space_group_name_H-M   'P 1'
#
loop_
_entity.id
_entity.type
_entity.pdbx_description
1 polymer ?
#
loop_
_entity_poly.entity_id
_entity_poly.type
_entity_poly.pdbx_seq_one_letter_code
_entity_poly.pdbx_strand_id
1 'polypeptide(L)'
;MVGFLPSGARLVTTSQATGFSRRTTANSSPDKSTAFGILGAAFALLCIALVPLMTVEIPPLVDYPNHLARMHILADGGHSPWLRQYYDIHWDLLPNLSMDLVVPPLTRIMSTEQAGKVFIALTFALLAGGTMALHAALHRRWSPWPLLAFFFLYNSVFLWGFLNYLFGLGLALFACALWVRLRSRSALLVMPLFSLIAAILLFAHLFAFGSFALIVSTYELSLWWHLRHEAVQPAGAARWKAAPALIIPLILLTLTPTFKVAPEDYPLWLRGSPPPPLITFLPPATKLEALKGTIRTEHRILDRITVLMLVGLVGIGLVRRRCSILPPMFLPLGATALAAMAMPNTIGTTAVVDIRMPIVFVLLTVASSDWRETSRGWLLPVALALSTVFAVRMGYITEHWQNTAHHYRQFRQTLDQLPEGARLLSAIKMASYDNWSPREGQIPEPMPMVNLSCWGVIRRSVFVSNLFAAPGQQPVRLTPAVHGLLTVEEFLFRAAPIPWDQLRTQYDYVVVRRTQRLRPPPPPDFVPFGSGDEFQFYRTGRGPSTQPAGQSRLLTGP
;
A
#
# COMPACT_ATOMS: atom_id res chain seq x y z
N MET A 1 -10.26 84.85 -32.42
CA MET A 1 -10.08 85.00 -30.98
C MET A 1 -9.89 83.56 -30.49
N VAL A 2 -8.68 83.18 -30.35
CA VAL A 2 -7.83 83.03 -29.17
C VAL A 2 -8.55 82.21 -28.06
N GLY A 3 -8.01 81.03 -27.83
CA GLY A 3 -7.79 80.69 -26.47
C GLY A 3 -7.87 79.25 -26.04
N PHE A 4 -6.71 78.76 -25.77
CA PHE A 4 -6.32 77.84 -24.69
C PHE A 4 -6.80 76.38 -24.65
N LEU A 5 -5.86 75.50 -24.99
CA LEU A 5 -5.69 74.16 -24.42
C LEU A 5 -5.18 74.22 -22.98
N PRO A 6 -5.51 73.27 -22.10
CA PRO A 6 -4.57 72.80 -21.10
C PRO A 6 -4.13 71.36 -21.35
N SER A 7 -2.84 71.22 -21.30
CA SER A 7 -2.07 69.99 -21.28
C SER A 7 -2.26 69.19 -20.00
N GLY A 8 -2.09 67.84 -20.08
CA GLY A 8 -1.57 67.06 -18.97
C GLY A 8 -2.53 66.03 -18.38
N ALA A 9 -2.92 65.02 -19.15
CA ALA A 9 -3.32 63.74 -18.55
C ALA A 9 -2.19 62.74 -18.69
N ARG A 10 -1.43 62.56 -17.61
CA ARG A 10 -0.45 61.46 -17.49
C ARG A 10 -1.21 60.13 -17.53
N LEU A 11 -1.01 59.38 -18.59
CA LEU A 11 -1.32 57.93 -18.63
C LEU A 11 -0.51 57.25 -17.53
N VAL A 12 -1.17 56.92 -16.43
CA VAL A 12 -0.67 55.95 -15.45
C VAL A 12 -0.81 54.60 -16.11
N THR A 13 0.26 54.13 -16.72
CA THR A 13 0.39 52.76 -17.19
C THR A 13 0.39 51.83 -15.97
N THR A 14 -0.71 51.15 -15.77
CA THR A 14 -0.85 50.04 -14.83
C THR A 14 0.00 48.84 -15.31
N SER A 15 1.29 48.93 -15.06
CA SER A 15 2.25 47.82 -15.23
C SER A 15 2.31 46.98 -13.95
N GLN A 16 1.23 46.29 -13.61
CA GLN A 16 1.24 45.30 -12.53
C GLN A 16 0.64 43.92 -12.90
N ALA A 17 0.27 43.70 -14.16
CA ALA A 17 -0.31 42.42 -14.58
C ALA A 17 0.67 41.46 -15.28
N THR A 18 1.95 41.79 -15.42
CA THR A 18 2.94 40.96 -16.16
C THR A 18 3.99 40.32 -15.25
N GLY A 19 3.72 40.15 -13.97
CA GLY A 19 4.66 39.55 -13.00
C GLY A 19 4.94 38.05 -13.17
N PHE A 20 4.21 37.34 -14.03
CA PHE A 20 4.34 35.88 -14.15
C PHE A 20 5.30 35.42 -15.29
N SER A 21 5.67 36.32 -16.23
CA SER A 21 6.47 35.96 -17.43
C SER A 21 7.95 36.35 -17.40
N ARG A 22 8.42 37.09 -16.40
CA ARG A 22 9.83 37.52 -16.36
C ARG A 22 10.48 37.40 -14.99
N ARG A 23 10.57 36.15 -14.45
CA ARG A 23 11.67 35.74 -13.59
C ARG A 23 12.41 34.58 -14.25
N THR A 24 12.91 34.78 -15.46
CA THR A 24 14.09 34.08 -15.96
C THR A 24 15.30 34.65 -15.21
N THR A 25 15.40 34.34 -13.93
CA THR A 25 16.66 34.45 -13.24
C THR A 25 17.54 33.32 -13.74
N ALA A 26 18.68 33.73 -14.31
CA ALA A 26 19.91 32.98 -14.48
C ALA A 26 19.76 31.45 -14.58
N ASN A 27 20.11 30.92 -15.70
CA ASN A 27 20.46 29.53 -15.97
C ASN A 27 21.64 29.10 -15.06
N SER A 28 21.45 29.07 -13.76
CA SER A 28 22.31 28.28 -12.88
C SER A 28 21.92 26.85 -13.10
N SER A 29 22.72 26.09 -13.83
CA SER A 29 22.67 24.61 -13.78
C SER A 29 22.46 24.22 -12.33
N PRO A 30 21.51 23.28 -12.03
CA PRO A 30 21.27 22.85 -10.64
C PRO A 30 22.63 22.50 -10.04
N ASP A 31 22.96 23.14 -8.92
CA ASP A 31 24.22 22.89 -8.24
C ASP A 31 24.31 21.40 -7.95
N LYS A 32 25.18 20.72 -8.71
CA LYS A 32 25.32 19.26 -8.62
C LYS A 32 25.68 18.85 -7.20
N SER A 33 26.42 19.67 -6.46
CA SER A 33 26.81 19.40 -5.08
C SER A 33 25.59 19.35 -4.16
N THR A 34 24.64 20.26 -4.32
CA THR A 34 23.37 20.28 -3.58
C THR A 34 22.53 19.04 -3.89
N ALA A 35 22.42 18.64 -5.15
CA ALA A 35 21.68 17.43 -5.53
C ALA A 35 22.31 16.17 -4.92
N PHE A 36 23.64 16.03 -4.97
CA PHE A 36 24.36 14.92 -4.35
C PHE A 36 24.18 14.88 -2.83
N GLY A 37 24.23 16.04 -2.16
CA GLY A 37 24.00 16.13 -0.72
C GLY A 37 22.58 15.66 -0.33
N ILE A 38 21.55 16.07 -1.09
CA ILE A 38 20.15 15.65 -0.85
C ILE A 38 19.97 14.15 -1.10
N LEU A 39 20.55 13.61 -2.18
CA LEU A 39 20.49 12.18 -2.48
C LEU A 39 21.24 11.34 -1.43
N GLY A 40 22.39 11.83 -0.94
CA GLY A 40 23.12 11.20 0.16
C GLY A 40 22.28 11.18 1.46
N ALA A 41 21.63 12.29 1.79
CA ALA A 41 20.72 12.36 2.94
C ALA A 41 19.51 11.42 2.76
N ALA A 42 18.91 11.34 1.57
CA ALA A 42 17.84 10.41 1.26
C ALA A 42 18.26 8.95 1.42
N PHE A 43 19.46 8.60 0.94
CA PHE A 43 20.02 7.27 1.10
C PHE A 43 20.26 6.93 2.58
N ALA A 44 20.82 7.85 3.36
CA ALA A 44 21.02 7.66 4.80
C ALA A 44 19.67 7.47 5.54
N LEU A 45 18.66 8.28 5.23
CA LEU A 45 17.32 8.14 5.81
C LEU A 45 16.66 6.81 5.40
N LEU A 46 16.87 6.35 4.17
CA LEU A 46 16.40 5.04 3.72
C LEU A 46 17.08 3.92 4.52
N CYS A 47 18.39 3.96 4.68
CA CYS A 47 19.11 2.99 5.50
C CYS A 47 18.56 2.94 6.93
N ILE A 48 18.33 4.10 7.55
CA ILE A 48 17.74 4.19 8.90
C ILE A 48 16.30 3.64 8.89
N ALA A 49 15.50 3.96 7.88
CA ALA A 49 14.14 3.43 7.75
C ALA A 49 14.08 1.91 7.58
N LEU A 50 15.14 1.29 7.05
CA LEU A 50 15.22 -0.16 6.85
C LEU A 50 15.72 -0.92 8.10
N VAL A 51 16.25 -0.23 9.13
CA VAL A 51 16.75 -0.89 10.34
C VAL A 51 15.72 -1.82 10.99
N PRO A 52 14.45 -1.40 11.24
CA PRO A 52 13.46 -2.31 11.83
C PRO A 52 13.25 -3.58 10.99
N LEU A 53 13.22 -3.43 9.66
CA LEU A 53 13.03 -4.54 8.72
C LEU A 53 14.16 -5.57 8.79
N MET A 54 15.39 -5.11 9.03
CA MET A 54 16.57 -5.98 9.09
C MET A 54 16.69 -6.74 10.41
N THR A 55 16.00 -6.29 11.47
CA THR A 55 16.10 -6.90 12.81
C THR A 55 15.14 -8.07 13.04
N VAL A 56 14.18 -8.31 12.13
CA VAL A 56 13.18 -9.37 12.25
C VAL A 56 13.22 -10.30 11.04
N GLU A 57 12.82 -11.55 11.19
CA GLU A 57 12.74 -12.50 10.07
C GLU A 57 11.54 -12.18 9.17
N ILE A 58 10.36 -12.00 9.76
CA ILE A 58 9.13 -11.52 9.11
C ILE A 58 8.69 -10.25 9.82
N PRO A 59 8.54 -9.10 9.10
CA PRO A 59 7.95 -7.89 9.65
C PRO A 59 6.49 -8.13 10.05
N PRO A 60 6.06 -7.57 11.19
CA PRO A 60 4.71 -7.76 11.72
C PRO A 60 3.68 -6.91 10.98
N LEU A 61 3.43 -7.26 9.72
CA LEU A 61 2.41 -6.66 8.86
C LEU A 61 1.28 -7.67 8.67
N VAL A 62 0.02 -7.21 8.63
CA VAL A 62 -1.15 -8.10 8.66
C VAL A 62 -1.16 -9.10 7.49
N ASP A 63 -1.12 -8.60 6.25
CA ASP A 63 -1.26 -9.45 5.06
C ASP A 63 0.07 -10.01 4.54
N TYR A 64 1.19 -9.59 5.12
CA TYR A 64 2.50 -9.93 4.59
C TYR A 64 2.82 -11.43 4.61
N PRO A 65 2.56 -12.20 5.69
CA PRO A 65 2.78 -13.65 5.67
C PRO A 65 1.96 -14.36 4.60
N ASN A 66 0.74 -13.88 4.34
CA ASN A 66 -0.14 -14.40 3.28
C ASN A 66 0.44 -14.11 1.89
N HIS A 67 0.89 -12.89 1.66
CA HIS A 67 1.57 -12.54 0.41
C HIS A 67 2.86 -13.36 0.21
N LEU A 68 3.68 -13.52 1.23
CA LEU A 68 4.90 -14.34 1.13
C LEU A 68 4.59 -15.80 0.78
N ALA A 69 3.57 -16.40 1.40
CA ALA A 69 3.13 -17.76 1.09
C ALA A 69 2.74 -17.89 -0.39
N ARG A 70 1.99 -16.91 -0.92
CA ARG A 70 1.65 -16.86 -2.35
C ARG A 70 2.90 -16.73 -3.23
N MET A 71 3.85 -15.87 -2.87
CA MET A 71 5.11 -15.72 -3.60
C MET A 71 5.92 -17.02 -3.62
N HIS A 72 5.91 -17.76 -2.51
CA HIS A 72 6.56 -19.07 -2.42
C HIS A 72 5.91 -20.09 -3.36
N ILE A 73 4.57 -20.16 -3.40
CA ILE A 73 3.84 -21.04 -4.34
C ILE A 73 4.17 -20.69 -5.79
N LEU A 74 4.17 -19.40 -6.14
CA LEU A 74 4.52 -18.93 -7.49
C LEU A 74 5.96 -19.25 -7.85
N ALA A 75 6.89 -19.15 -6.91
CA ALA A 75 8.30 -19.47 -7.11
C ALA A 75 8.55 -20.98 -7.25
N ASP A 76 7.80 -21.78 -6.50
CA ASP A 76 7.83 -23.25 -6.62
C ASP A 76 7.36 -23.72 -8.00
N GLY A 77 6.41 -23.02 -8.62
CA GLY A 77 5.94 -23.31 -9.98
C GLY A 77 5.31 -24.70 -10.14
N GLY A 78 4.84 -25.31 -9.05
CA GLY A 78 4.22 -26.65 -9.05
C GLY A 78 5.21 -27.81 -8.96
N HIS A 79 6.46 -27.58 -8.55
CA HIS A 79 7.44 -28.65 -8.35
C HIS A 79 7.15 -29.46 -7.08
N SER A 80 6.73 -28.82 -5.98
CA SER A 80 6.34 -29.50 -4.76
C SER A 80 5.04 -30.28 -4.96
N PRO A 81 5.03 -31.62 -4.75
CA PRO A 81 3.83 -32.45 -4.87
C PRO A 81 2.75 -32.02 -3.85
N TRP A 82 3.17 -31.53 -2.67
CA TRP A 82 2.26 -31.06 -1.62
C TRP A 82 1.59 -29.75 -2.00
N LEU A 83 2.35 -28.75 -2.49
CA LEU A 83 1.76 -27.47 -2.91
C LEU A 83 0.83 -27.66 -4.11
N ARG A 84 1.22 -28.48 -5.10
CA ARG A 84 0.41 -28.80 -6.27
C ARG A 84 -0.91 -29.53 -5.92
N GLN A 85 -0.94 -30.28 -4.81
CA GLN A 85 -2.16 -30.91 -4.32
C GLN A 85 -3.21 -29.88 -3.87
N TYR A 86 -2.76 -28.72 -3.38
CA TYR A 86 -3.61 -27.71 -2.74
C TYR A 86 -3.82 -26.45 -3.57
N TYR A 87 -2.84 -26.09 -4.41
CA TYR A 87 -2.80 -24.80 -5.09
C TYR A 87 -2.49 -24.97 -6.57
N ASP A 88 -3.30 -24.31 -7.41
CA ASP A 88 -3.11 -24.17 -8.84
C ASP A 88 -2.64 -22.75 -9.16
N ILE A 89 -1.81 -22.61 -10.22
CA ILE A 89 -1.29 -21.31 -10.67
C ILE A 89 -1.95 -20.96 -11.99
N HIS A 90 -2.73 -19.87 -12.00
CA HIS A 90 -3.41 -19.33 -13.16
C HIS A 90 -3.06 -17.87 -13.37
N TRP A 91 -2.29 -17.57 -14.39
CA TRP A 91 -1.95 -16.21 -14.76
C TRP A 91 -3.07 -15.60 -15.62
N ASP A 92 -3.79 -14.65 -15.01
CA ASP A 92 -4.81 -13.85 -15.67
C ASP A 92 -4.36 -12.38 -15.74
N LEU A 93 -5.10 -11.54 -16.46
CA LEU A 93 -4.91 -10.10 -16.46
C LEU A 93 -5.47 -9.53 -15.14
N LEU A 94 -4.66 -9.49 -14.09
CA LEU A 94 -5.06 -9.10 -12.74
C LEU A 94 -4.45 -7.74 -12.34
N PRO A 95 -5.21 -6.81 -11.77
CA PRO A 95 -4.72 -5.47 -11.41
C PRO A 95 -4.11 -5.42 -10.00
N ASN A 96 -3.22 -6.32 -9.63
CA ASN A 96 -2.57 -6.36 -8.30
C ASN A 96 -1.35 -7.31 -8.29
N LEU A 97 -0.41 -7.18 -9.23
CA LEU A 97 0.64 -8.16 -9.49
C LEU A 97 2.06 -7.68 -9.15
N SER A 98 2.27 -6.50 -8.51
CA SER A 98 3.63 -5.99 -8.29
C SER A 98 4.53 -6.96 -7.57
N MET A 99 4.08 -7.51 -6.45
CA MET A 99 4.86 -8.45 -5.64
C MET A 99 5.00 -9.80 -6.35
N ASP A 100 3.94 -10.23 -7.05
CA ASP A 100 3.88 -11.49 -7.79
C ASP A 100 4.89 -11.55 -8.96
N LEU A 101 5.22 -10.40 -9.54
CA LEU A 101 6.21 -10.29 -10.61
C LEU A 101 7.64 -10.05 -10.11
N VAL A 102 7.80 -9.40 -8.93
CA VAL A 102 9.12 -8.99 -8.43
C VAL A 102 9.72 -10.05 -7.49
N VAL A 103 8.93 -10.60 -6.56
CA VAL A 103 9.46 -11.47 -5.51
C VAL A 103 9.83 -12.87 -6.01
N PRO A 104 9.00 -13.61 -6.78
CA PRO A 104 9.35 -14.96 -7.18
C PRO A 104 10.68 -15.08 -7.95
N PRO A 105 11.04 -14.18 -8.89
CA PRO A 105 12.36 -14.24 -9.53
C PRO A 105 13.53 -14.08 -8.54
N LEU A 106 13.37 -13.25 -7.49
CA LEU A 106 14.40 -13.04 -6.47
C LEU A 106 14.65 -14.27 -5.61
N THR A 107 13.65 -15.14 -5.46
CA THR A 107 13.81 -16.37 -4.66
C THR A 107 14.80 -17.37 -5.26
N ARG A 108 15.24 -17.17 -6.50
CA ARG A 108 16.31 -17.97 -7.12
C ARG A 108 17.68 -17.75 -6.47
N ILE A 109 17.89 -16.63 -5.78
CA ILE A 109 19.17 -16.21 -5.20
C ILE A 109 19.10 -15.92 -3.70
N MET A 110 17.89 -15.89 -3.12
CA MET A 110 17.69 -15.63 -1.69
C MET A 110 16.40 -16.30 -1.20
N SER A 111 16.17 -16.36 0.12
CA SER A 111 14.94 -16.92 0.67
C SER A 111 13.72 -16.06 0.33
N THR A 112 12.51 -16.64 0.40
CA THR A 112 11.25 -15.94 0.16
C THR A 112 11.09 -14.74 1.12
N GLU A 113 11.48 -14.89 2.38
CA GLU A 113 11.44 -13.84 3.38
C GLU A 113 12.41 -12.69 3.04
N GLN A 114 13.64 -13.02 2.59
CA GLN A 114 14.61 -12.02 2.15
C GLN A 114 14.14 -11.29 0.91
N ALA A 115 13.62 -12.00 -0.09
CA ALA A 115 13.06 -11.42 -1.31
C ALA A 115 11.89 -10.47 -1.02
N GLY A 116 11.02 -10.84 -0.08
CA GLY A 116 9.95 -9.98 0.40
C GLY A 116 10.45 -8.71 1.08
N LYS A 117 11.53 -8.78 1.89
CA LYS A 117 12.16 -7.59 2.50
C LYS A 117 12.78 -6.67 1.44
N VAL A 118 13.40 -7.22 0.40
CA VAL A 118 13.90 -6.43 -0.74
C VAL A 118 12.74 -5.70 -1.42
N PHE A 119 11.59 -6.34 -1.60
CA PHE A 119 10.40 -5.68 -2.15
C PHE A 119 9.92 -4.50 -1.28
N ILE A 120 9.93 -4.64 0.06
CA ILE A 120 9.61 -3.54 0.98
C ILE A 120 10.64 -2.41 0.85
N ALA A 121 11.93 -2.72 0.79
CA ALA A 121 12.99 -1.72 0.62
C ALA A 121 12.83 -0.93 -0.69
N LEU A 122 12.52 -1.63 -1.79
CA LEU A 122 12.18 -0.99 -3.08
C LEU A 122 10.93 -0.12 -2.97
N THR A 123 9.89 -0.57 -2.26
CA THR A 123 8.67 0.20 -2.01
C THR A 123 8.97 1.51 -1.29
N PHE A 124 9.78 1.48 -0.24
CA PHE A 124 10.21 2.69 0.48
C PHE A 124 11.02 3.64 -0.40
N ALA A 125 11.97 3.09 -1.16
CA ALA A 125 12.76 3.87 -2.11
C ALA A 125 11.89 4.53 -3.20
N LEU A 126 10.89 3.81 -3.71
CA LEU A 126 9.96 4.33 -4.72
C LEU A 126 9.04 5.42 -4.16
N LEU A 127 8.51 5.27 -2.94
CA LEU A 127 7.64 6.28 -2.33
C LEU A 127 8.41 7.58 -2.06
N ALA A 128 9.55 7.50 -1.38
CA ALA A 128 10.37 8.68 -1.07
C ALA A 128 10.97 9.28 -2.35
N GLY A 129 11.58 8.44 -3.21
CA GLY A 129 12.19 8.86 -4.47
C GLY A 129 11.17 9.45 -5.44
N GLY A 130 9.98 8.85 -5.57
CA GLY A 130 8.88 9.35 -6.39
C GLY A 130 8.38 10.73 -5.94
N THR A 131 8.25 10.92 -4.61
CA THR A 131 7.90 12.22 -4.03
C THR A 131 8.95 13.28 -4.33
N MET A 132 10.25 12.94 -4.16
CA MET A 132 11.37 13.82 -4.47
C MET A 132 11.44 14.15 -5.97
N ALA A 133 11.24 13.15 -6.84
CA ALA A 133 11.24 13.32 -8.28
C ALA A 133 10.09 14.23 -8.76
N LEU A 134 8.88 14.04 -8.18
CA LEU A 134 7.73 14.88 -8.49
C LEU A 134 7.97 16.33 -8.04
N HIS A 135 8.49 16.55 -6.82
CA HIS A 135 8.89 17.88 -6.37
C HIS A 135 9.89 18.53 -7.33
N ALA A 136 10.96 17.82 -7.68
CA ALA A 136 11.98 18.32 -8.59
C ALA A 136 11.43 18.60 -10.00
N ALA A 137 10.41 17.88 -10.46
CA ALA A 137 9.73 18.13 -11.72
C ALA A 137 8.85 19.39 -11.66
N LEU A 138 8.09 19.56 -10.59
CA LEU A 138 7.17 20.70 -10.37
C LEU A 138 7.93 22.01 -10.18
N HIS A 139 8.95 22.02 -9.35
CA HIS A 139 9.68 23.22 -8.94
C HIS A 139 10.97 23.48 -9.76
N ARG A 140 11.34 22.55 -10.63
CA ARG A 140 12.56 22.60 -11.48
C ARG A 140 13.85 22.79 -10.68
N ARG A 141 13.87 22.34 -9.44
CA ARG A 141 15.04 22.41 -8.54
C ARG A 141 15.06 21.24 -7.57
N TRP A 142 16.22 20.89 -7.08
CA TRP A 142 16.38 20.00 -5.94
C TRP A 142 16.18 20.78 -4.64
N SER A 143 15.52 20.16 -3.67
CA SER A 143 15.24 20.74 -2.35
C SER A 143 15.27 19.64 -1.29
N PRO A 144 15.70 19.94 -0.06
CA PRO A 144 15.66 18.97 1.04
C PRO A 144 14.24 18.69 1.58
N TRP A 145 13.26 19.56 1.29
CA TRP A 145 11.92 19.46 1.87
C TRP A 145 11.17 18.16 1.55
N PRO A 146 11.30 17.56 0.33
CA PRO A 146 10.68 16.26 0.06
C PRO A 146 11.23 15.09 0.89
N LEU A 147 12.34 15.26 1.61
CA LEU A 147 12.81 14.29 2.61
C LEU A 147 11.79 14.06 3.73
N LEU A 148 10.84 14.98 3.94
CA LEU A 148 9.69 14.76 4.84
C LEU A 148 8.85 13.52 4.45
N ALA A 149 8.92 13.04 3.21
CA ALA A 149 8.26 11.81 2.78
C ALA A 149 8.67 10.59 3.62
N PHE A 150 9.88 10.58 4.20
CA PHE A 150 10.36 9.49 5.03
C PHE A 150 9.52 9.28 6.31
N PHE A 151 8.89 10.33 6.85
CA PHE A 151 7.98 10.21 7.99
C PHE A 151 6.71 9.41 7.67
N PHE A 152 6.35 9.32 6.41
CA PHE A 152 5.13 8.65 5.94
C PHE A 152 5.37 7.23 5.42
N LEU A 153 6.59 6.69 5.50
CA LEU A 153 6.88 5.32 5.07
C LEU A 153 6.21 4.30 5.99
N TYR A 154 6.27 4.53 7.30
CA TYR A 154 5.55 3.75 8.30
C TYR A 154 4.18 4.39 8.53
N ASN A 155 3.16 3.78 7.94
CA ASN A 155 1.78 4.25 7.94
C ASN A 155 0.82 3.05 8.06
N SER A 156 -0.47 3.31 8.31
CA SER A 156 -1.47 2.24 8.45
C SER A 156 -1.57 1.34 7.23
N VAL A 157 -1.43 1.89 6.02
CA VAL A 157 -1.48 1.09 4.77
C VAL A 157 -0.33 0.09 4.72
N PHE A 158 0.86 0.49 5.17
CA PHE A 158 2.03 -0.38 5.30
C PHE A 158 1.83 -1.45 6.38
N LEU A 159 1.33 -1.07 7.57
CA LEU A 159 1.07 -2.02 8.66
C LEU A 159 -0.01 -3.05 8.30
N TRP A 160 -1.00 -2.68 7.49
CA TRP A 160 -1.96 -3.64 6.91
C TRP A 160 -1.32 -4.59 5.90
N GLY A 161 -0.13 -4.28 5.39
CA GLY A 161 0.55 -5.13 4.39
C GLY A 161 0.13 -4.87 2.94
N PHE A 162 -0.50 -3.71 2.63
CA PHE A 162 -0.94 -3.37 1.27
C PHE A 162 0.24 -2.95 0.38
N LEU A 163 1.23 -3.83 0.29
CA LEU A 163 2.53 -3.55 -0.32
C LEU A 163 2.45 -3.31 -1.83
N ASN A 164 1.62 -4.07 -2.55
CA ASN A 164 1.41 -3.86 -3.99
C ASN A 164 0.89 -2.45 -4.29
N TYR A 165 -0.02 -1.96 -3.44
CA TYR A 165 -0.54 -0.61 -3.57
C TYR A 165 0.55 0.44 -3.33
N LEU A 166 1.32 0.34 -2.25
CA LEU A 166 2.37 1.30 -1.93
C LEU A 166 3.49 1.30 -2.97
N PHE A 167 3.88 0.12 -3.47
CA PHE A 167 4.83 -0.01 -4.57
C PHE A 167 4.31 0.69 -5.84
N GLY A 168 3.06 0.39 -6.22
CA GLY A 168 2.41 1.04 -7.35
C GLY A 168 2.25 2.56 -7.17
N LEU A 169 1.96 3.04 -5.94
CA LEU A 169 1.89 4.47 -5.64
C LEU A 169 3.25 5.16 -5.83
N GLY A 170 4.33 4.52 -5.39
CA GLY A 170 5.68 5.03 -5.65
C GLY A 170 5.97 5.17 -7.15
N LEU A 171 5.62 4.15 -7.95
CA LEU A 171 5.71 4.21 -9.41
C LEU A 171 4.82 5.32 -9.99
N ALA A 172 3.58 5.49 -9.48
CA ALA A 172 2.66 6.54 -9.91
C ALA A 172 3.22 7.96 -9.67
N LEU A 173 3.91 8.19 -8.55
CA LEU A 173 4.57 9.47 -8.27
C LEU A 173 5.72 9.75 -9.26
N PHE A 174 6.52 8.74 -9.62
CA PHE A 174 7.51 8.87 -10.69
C PHE A 174 6.85 9.12 -12.04
N ALA A 175 5.76 8.44 -12.35
CA ALA A 175 4.98 8.65 -13.57
C ALA A 175 4.42 10.08 -13.64
N CYS A 176 3.91 10.63 -12.55
CA CYS A 176 3.50 12.04 -12.45
C CYS A 176 4.68 13.00 -12.68
N ALA A 177 5.84 12.71 -12.10
CA ALA A 177 7.05 13.50 -12.32
C ALA A 177 7.47 13.51 -13.81
N LEU A 178 7.42 12.34 -14.43
CA LEU A 178 7.72 12.18 -15.85
C LEU A 178 6.67 12.90 -16.72
N TRP A 179 5.38 12.81 -16.37
CA TRP A 179 4.31 13.55 -17.03
C TRP A 179 4.59 15.06 -17.03
N VAL A 180 4.87 15.64 -15.86
CA VAL A 180 5.16 17.07 -15.71
C VAL A 180 6.31 17.50 -16.63
N ARG A 181 7.33 16.66 -16.81
CA ARG A 181 8.50 16.96 -17.65
C ARG A 181 8.24 16.78 -19.15
N LEU A 182 7.45 15.78 -19.53
CA LEU A 182 7.30 15.37 -20.94
C LEU A 182 5.98 15.84 -21.59
N ARG A 183 5.00 16.34 -20.82
CA ARG A 183 3.68 16.71 -21.31
C ARG A 183 3.67 17.66 -22.52
N SER A 184 4.67 18.53 -22.66
CA SER A 184 4.84 19.46 -23.78
C SER A 184 5.50 18.85 -25.02
N ARG A 185 6.04 17.64 -24.94
CA ARG A 185 6.67 16.94 -26.08
C ARG A 185 5.61 16.47 -27.07
N SER A 186 6.04 15.95 -28.23
CA SER A 186 5.14 15.51 -29.29
C SER A 186 4.11 14.46 -28.81
N ALA A 187 2.92 14.46 -29.37
CA ALA A 187 1.87 13.48 -29.04
C ALA A 187 2.30 12.05 -29.40
N LEU A 188 3.05 11.89 -30.49
CA LEU A 188 3.58 10.59 -30.93
C LEU A 188 4.50 9.92 -29.90
N LEU A 189 5.16 10.71 -29.05
CA LEU A 189 5.96 10.19 -27.92
C LEU A 189 5.11 10.01 -26.66
N VAL A 190 4.37 11.05 -26.29
CA VAL A 190 3.70 11.12 -24.97
C VAL A 190 2.55 10.12 -24.89
N MET A 191 1.73 9.99 -25.93
CA MET A 191 0.55 9.11 -25.89
C MET A 191 0.93 7.63 -25.70
N PRO A 192 1.76 7.00 -26.54
CA PRO A 192 2.09 5.58 -26.36
C PRO A 192 2.89 5.32 -25.06
N LEU A 193 3.82 6.21 -24.70
CA LEU A 193 4.62 6.08 -23.49
C LEU A 193 3.73 6.06 -22.24
N PHE A 194 2.81 7.01 -22.11
CA PHE A 194 1.95 7.09 -20.94
C PHE A 194 0.79 6.09 -20.97
N SER A 195 0.36 5.61 -22.12
CA SER A 195 -0.54 4.44 -22.23
C SER A 195 0.12 3.19 -21.67
N LEU A 196 1.41 2.96 -22.01
CA LEU A 196 2.17 1.84 -21.46
C LEU A 196 2.40 2.00 -19.95
N ILE A 197 2.83 3.17 -19.49
CA ILE A 197 3.03 3.45 -18.05
C ILE A 197 1.72 3.24 -17.29
N ALA A 198 0.61 3.74 -17.78
CA ALA A 198 -0.70 3.60 -17.14
C ALA A 198 -1.18 2.13 -17.11
N ALA A 199 -0.88 1.34 -18.14
CA ALA A 199 -1.13 -0.10 -18.14
C ALA A 199 -0.25 -0.82 -17.09
N ILE A 200 1.03 -0.47 -17.00
CA ILE A 200 1.93 -0.99 -15.96
C ILE A 200 1.39 -0.64 -14.57
N LEU A 201 0.95 0.60 -14.35
CA LEU A 201 0.36 1.03 -13.08
C LEU A 201 -0.94 0.27 -12.75
N LEU A 202 -1.79 -0.01 -13.75
CA LEU A 202 -3.00 -0.82 -13.58
C LEU A 202 -2.66 -2.22 -13.07
N PHE A 203 -1.71 -2.91 -13.72
CA PHE A 203 -1.29 -4.25 -13.32
C PHE A 203 -0.47 -4.24 -12.03
N ALA A 204 0.26 -3.16 -11.74
CA ALA A 204 0.90 -2.99 -10.45
C ALA A 204 -0.14 -2.93 -9.31
N HIS A 205 -1.12 -2.03 -9.42
CA HIS A 205 -2.27 -1.95 -8.52
C HIS A 205 -3.33 -0.97 -9.04
N LEU A 206 -4.60 -1.39 -9.07
CA LEU A 206 -5.73 -0.57 -9.56
C LEU A 206 -5.80 0.84 -8.94
N PHE A 207 -5.66 0.95 -7.61
CA PHE A 207 -5.68 2.26 -6.93
C PHE A 207 -4.44 3.12 -7.21
N ALA A 208 -3.30 2.54 -7.57
CA ALA A 208 -2.12 3.30 -8.00
C ALA A 208 -2.37 3.94 -9.38
N PHE A 209 -2.95 3.19 -10.31
CA PHE A 209 -3.44 3.74 -11.58
C PHE A 209 -4.48 4.84 -11.35
N GLY A 210 -5.48 4.60 -10.50
CA GLY A 210 -6.51 5.58 -10.15
C GLY A 210 -5.91 6.88 -9.57
N SER A 211 -4.91 6.77 -8.70
CA SER A 211 -4.19 7.93 -8.14
C SER A 211 -3.44 8.72 -9.22
N PHE A 212 -2.72 8.02 -10.12
CA PHE A 212 -2.06 8.65 -11.27
C PHE A 212 -3.08 9.37 -12.17
N ALA A 213 -4.17 8.70 -12.52
CA ALA A 213 -5.22 9.25 -13.37
C ALA A 213 -5.86 10.50 -12.75
N LEU A 214 -6.18 10.46 -11.46
CA LEU A 214 -6.75 11.58 -10.72
C LEU A 214 -5.79 12.79 -10.70
N ILE A 215 -4.52 12.56 -10.35
CA ILE A 215 -3.51 13.62 -10.26
C ILE A 215 -3.27 14.26 -11.63
N VAL A 216 -3.03 13.46 -12.68
CA VAL A 216 -2.72 13.97 -14.02
C VAL A 216 -3.92 14.72 -14.61
N SER A 217 -5.13 14.17 -14.51
CA SER A 217 -6.34 14.79 -15.05
C SER A 217 -6.63 16.14 -14.39
N THR A 218 -6.55 16.18 -13.05
CA THR A 218 -6.81 17.40 -12.29
C THR A 218 -5.68 18.44 -12.46
N TYR A 219 -4.44 18.00 -12.62
CA TYR A 219 -3.31 18.88 -12.95
C TYR A 219 -3.48 19.53 -14.33
N GLU A 220 -3.83 18.77 -15.37
CA GLU A 220 -4.10 19.32 -16.70
C GLU A 220 -5.30 20.25 -16.72
N LEU A 221 -6.38 19.91 -15.99
CA LEU A 221 -7.55 20.76 -15.83
C LEU A 221 -7.19 22.08 -15.13
N SER A 222 -6.38 22.02 -14.07
CA SER A 222 -5.91 23.21 -13.36
C SER A 222 -5.07 24.12 -14.27
N LEU A 223 -4.13 23.53 -15.01
CA LEU A 223 -3.32 24.29 -15.98
C LEU A 223 -4.20 24.95 -17.06
N TRP A 224 -5.15 24.20 -17.62
CA TRP A 224 -6.08 24.77 -18.60
C TRP A 224 -6.88 25.94 -18.02
N TRP A 225 -7.36 25.81 -16.77
CA TRP A 225 -8.08 26.86 -16.10
C TRP A 225 -7.25 28.15 -15.92
N HIS A 226 -6.00 28.00 -15.50
CA HIS A 226 -5.10 29.16 -15.30
C HIS A 226 -4.68 29.83 -16.62
N LEU A 227 -4.46 29.05 -17.69
CA LEU A 227 -3.91 29.53 -18.95
C LEU A 227 -4.99 29.96 -19.97
N ARG A 228 -6.28 29.68 -19.73
CA ARG A 228 -7.35 29.99 -20.69
C ARG A 228 -7.53 31.50 -20.97
N HIS A 229 -7.07 32.36 -20.09
CA HIS A 229 -7.17 33.82 -20.19
C HIS A 229 -5.85 34.47 -20.70
N GLU A 230 -4.80 33.70 -20.95
CA GLU A 230 -3.57 34.22 -21.53
C GLU A 230 -3.69 34.25 -23.07
N ALA A 231 -3.31 35.39 -23.67
CA ALA A 231 -3.38 35.61 -25.12
C ALA A 231 -2.52 34.66 -25.96
N VAL A 232 -1.49 34.07 -25.35
CA VAL A 232 -0.64 33.04 -25.95
C VAL A 232 -0.98 31.73 -25.26
N GLN A 233 -1.89 30.97 -25.84
CA GLN A 233 -2.09 29.58 -25.42
C GLN A 233 -0.82 28.79 -25.75
N PRO A 234 0.00 28.40 -24.77
CA PRO A 234 1.07 27.46 -25.04
C PRO A 234 0.43 26.19 -25.56
N ALA A 235 0.81 25.81 -26.77
CA ALA A 235 0.29 24.71 -27.59
C ALA A 235 -0.69 23.77 -26.83
N GLY A 236 -1.98 23.97 -27.05
CA GLY A 236 -3.09 23.39 -26.25
C GLY A 236 -3.28 21.89 -26.30
N ALA A 237 -2.24 21.16 -26.62
CA ALA A 237 -2.30 19.73 -26.92
C ALA A 237 -2.06 18.81 -25.71
N ALA A 238 -1.58 19.29 -24.56
CA ALA A 238 -1.20 18.40 -23.48
C ALA A 238 -2.40 17.66 -22.83
N ARG A 239 -3.54 18.34 -22.67
CA ARG A 239 -4.75 17.76 -22.09
C ARG A 239 -5.30 16.57 -22.89
N TRP A 240 -5.25 16.67 -24.24
CA TRP A 240 -5.74 15.60 -25.12
C TRP A 240 -4.79 14.39 -25.14
N LYS A 241 -3.51 14.58 -24.81
CA LYS A 241 -2.55 13.49 -24.70
C LYS A 241 -2.77 12.60 -23.49
N ALA A 242 -3.41 13.13 -22.43
CA ALA A 242 -3.74 12.34 -21.24
C ALA A 242 -4.88 11.33 -21.52
N ALA A 243 -5.82 11.66 -22.40
CA ALA A 243 -6.99 10.83 -22.64
C ALA A 243 -6.65 9.39 -23.08
N PRO A 244 -5.75 9.13 -24.07
CA PRO A 244 -5.37 7.76 -24.43
C PRO A 244 -4.66 7.01 -23.30
N ALA A 245 -3.83 7.72 -22.53
CA ALA A 245 -3.16 7.13 -21.37
C ALA A 245 -4.13 6.64 -20.29
N LEU A 246 -5.33 7.21 -20.21
CA LEU A 246 -6.37 6.81 -19.25
C LEU A 246 -7.36 5.81 -19.84
N ILE A 247 -7.71 5.94 -21.11
CA ILE A 247 -8.72 5.10 -21.78
C ILE A 247 -8.22 3.66 -21.95
N ILE A 248 -6.97 3.47 -22.40
CA ILE A 248 -6.43 2.12 -22.65
C ILE A 248 -6.45 1.23 -21.40
N PRO A 249 -5.96 1.69 -20.22
CA PRO A 249 -6.08 0.90 -18.99
C PRO A 249 -7.52 0.62 -18.58
N LEU A 250 -8.47 1.53 -18.82
CA LEU A 250 -9.88 1.29 -18.54
C LEU A 250 -10.46 0.19 -19.45
N ILE A 251 -10.08 0.17 -20.73
CA ILE A 251 -10.44 -0.93 -21.64
C ILE A 251 -9.82 -2.25 -21.13
N LEU A 252 -8.54 -2.25 -20.77
CA LEU A 252 -7.87 -3.43 -20.21
C LEU A 252 -8.57 -3.93 -18.94
N LEU A 253 -9.05 -3.04 -18.09
CA LEU A 253 -9.78 -3.38 -16.87
C LEU A 253 -11.08 -4.15 -17.16
N THR A 254 -11.78 -3.85 -18.27
CA THR A 254 -12.99 -4.61 -18.66
C THR A 254 -12.68 -6.04 -19.10
N LEU A 255 -11.43 -6.30 -19.51
CA LEU A 255 -10.95 -7.62 -19.90
C LEU A 255 -10.49 -8.45 -18.70
N THR A 256 -10.26 -7.82 -17.53
CA THR A 256 -9.84 -8.55 -16.33
C THR A 256 -10.99 -9.40 -15.77
N PRO A 257 -10.70 -10.57 -15.17
CA PRO A 257 -11.70 -11.38 -14.48
C PRO A 257 -12.14 -10.78 -13.14
N THR A 258 -11.48 -9.74 -12.64
CA THR A 258 -11.69 -9.17 -11.29
C THR A 258 -13.13 -8.81 -10.98
N PHE A 259 -13.89 -8.35 -11.98
CA PHE A 259 -15.31 -7.99 -11.83
C PHE A 259 -16.29 -9.07 -12.35
N LYS A 260 -15.76 -10.22 -12.76
CA LYS A 260 -16.52 -11.33 -13.36
C LYS A 260 -16.50 -12.60 -12.51
N VAL A 261 -16.03 -12.48 -11.26
CA VAL A 261 -15.98 -13.61 -10.33
C VAL A 261 -17.40 -14.03 -9.99
N ALA A 262 -17.70 -15.32 -10.17
CA ALA A 262 -18.99 -15.88 -9.84
C ALA A 262 -19.24 -15.87 -8.31
N PRO A 263 -20.47 -15.68 -7.84
CA PRO A 263 -20.76 -15.66 -6.39
C PRO A 263 -20.31 -16.91 -5.64
N GLU A 264 -20.29 -18.06 -6.28
CA GLU A 264 -19.78 -19.32 -5.73
C GLU A 264 -18.27 -19.31 -5.48
N ASP A 265 -17.53 -18.48 -6.20
CA ASP A 265 -16.08 -18.32 -6.05
C ASP A 265 -15.69 -17.21 -5.05
N TYR A 266 -16.68 -16.51 -4.49
CA TYR A 266 -16.39 -15.54 -3.43
C TYR A 266 -15.80 -16.26 -2.21
N PRO A 267 -14.90 -15.58 -1.47
CA PRO A 267 -14.47 -16.08 -0.17
C PRO A 267 -15.66 -16.48 0.68
N LEU A 268 -15.55 -17.59 1.42
CA LEU A 268 -16.68 -18.18 2.18
C LEU A 268 -17.39 -17.17 3.08
N TRP A 269 -16.66 -16.23 3.66
CA TRP A 269 -17.23 -15.17 4.49
C TRP A 269 -18.10 -14.16 3.72
N LEU A 270 -18.01 -14.12 2.39
CA LEU A 270 -18.89 -13.33 1.50
C LEU A 270 -20.06 -14.14 0.94
N ARG A 271 -20.03 -15.49 1.05
CA ARG A 271 -21.09 -16.37 0.56
C ARG A 271 -22.22 -16.45 1.59
N GLY A 272 -22.92 -15.43 1.85
CA GLY A 272 -23.98 -15.46 2.82
C GLY A 272 -25.28 -14.87 2.31
N SER A 273 -26.40 -15.21 2.97
CA SER A 273 -27.69 -14.58 2.70
C SER A 273 -28.08 -13.71 3.90
N PRO A 274 -28.33 -12.41 3.72
CA PRO A 274 -28.16 -11.65 2.49
C PRO A 274 -26.67 -11.40 2.16
N PRO A 275 -26.29 -11.29 0.87
CA PRO A 275 -24.94 -10.94 0.52
C PRO A 275 -24.58 -9.57 1.13
N PRO A 276 -23.31 -9.39 1.59
CA PRO A 276 -22.90 -8.09 2.13
C PRO A 276 -23.04 -7.01 1.06
N PRO A 277 -23.34 -5.76 1.44
CA PRO A 277 -23.44 -4.68 0.48
C PRO A 277 -22.09 -4.51 -0.25
N LEU A 278 -22.14 -4.37 -1.58
CA LEU A 278 -20.96 -4.21 -2.43
C LEU A 278 -20.12 -2.97 -2.07
N ILE A 279 -20.75 -1.97 -1.47
CA ILE A 279 -20.09 -0.73 -1.05
C ILE A 279 -20.56 -0.39 0.36
N THR A 280 -19.60 -0.21 1.27
CA THR A 280 -19.87 0.23 2.65
C THR A 280 -19.09 1.49 2.97
N PHE A 281 -19.72 2.40 3.70
CA PHE A 281 -19.10 3.61 4.21
C PHE A 281 -19.04 3.56 5.73
N LEU A 282 -17.91 3.96 6.29
CA LEU A 282 -17.79 4.21 7.72
C LEU A 282 -18.19 5.65 8.05
N PRO A 283 -18.53 5.95 9.32
CA PRO A 283 -18.84 7.30 9.77
C PRO A 283 -17.71 8.29 9.45
N PRO A 284 -18.00 9.58 9.22
CA PRO A 284 -17.00 10.59 8.84
C PRO A 284 -15.82 10.73 9.83
N ALA A 285 -16.03 10.45 11.11
CA ALA A 285 -14.97 10.47 12.12
C ALA A 285 -13.80 9.51 11.79
N THR A 286 -14.08 8.37 11.13
CA THR A 286 -13.05 7.41 10.72
C THR A 286 -12.12 7.98 9.66
N LYS A 287 -12.56 8.96 8.87
CA LYS A 287 -11.72 9.61 7.86
C LYS A 287 -10.59 10.41 8.48
N LEU A 288 -10.85 11.01 9.64
CA LEU A 288 -9.80 11.68 10.42
C LEU A 288 -8.80 10.65 10.98
N GLU A 289 -9.26 9.50 11.44
CA GLU A 289 -8.37 8.41 11.88
C GLU A 289 -7.55 7.85 10.70
N ALA A 290 -8.13 7.71 9.50
CA ALA A 290 -7.41 7.33 8.30
C ALA A 290 -6.30 8.36 7.94
N LEU A 291 -6.57 9.66 8.10
CA LEU A 291 -5.57 10.70 7.88
C LEU A 291 -4.45 10.64 8.94
N LYS A 292 -4.78 10.48 10.23
CA LYS A 292 -3.78 10.26 11.30
C LYS A 292 -2.95 8.99 11.04
N GLY A 293 -3.55 7.97 10.45
CA GLY A 293 -2.89 6.72 10.07
C GLY A 293 -1.81 6.86 9.01
N THR A 294 -1.65 8.03 8.36
CA THR A 294 -0.53 8.29 7.45
C THR A 294 0.82 8.37 8.17
N ILE A 295 0.81 8.57 9.48
CA ILE A 295 1.98 8.51 10.38
C ILE A 295 1.59 7.57 11.52
N ARG A 296 2.11 6.35 11.50
CA ARG A 296 1.77 5.36 12.53
C ARG A 296 2.99 4.52 12.92
N THR A 297 3.27 4.49 14.23
CA THR A 297 4.31 3.64 14.84
C THR A 297 3.75 2.71 15.90
N GLU A 298 2.42 2.76 16.12
CA GLU A 298 1.70 2.12 17.24
C GLU A 298 1.98 2.76 18.61
N HIS A 299 2.84 3.78 18.68
CA HIS A 299 3.04 4.59 19.88
C HIS A 299 2.28 5.92 19.75
N ARG A 300 1.07 5.97 20.30
CA ARG A 300 0.13 7.11 20.13
C ARG A 300 0.71 8.49 20.46
N ILE A 301 1.55 8.58 21.50
CA ILE A 301 2.16 9.87 21.91
C ILE A 301 3.21 10.31 20.88
N LEU A 302 4.08 9.39 20.46
CA LEU A 302 5.13 9.67 19.47
C LEU A 302 4.54 10.08 18.10
N ASP A 303 3.47 9.41 17.70
CA ASP A 303 2.74 9.75 16.47
C ASP A 303 2.10 11.14 16.58
N ARG A 304 1.47 11.49 17.73
CA ARG A 304 0.91 12.84 17.96
C ARG A 304 1.98 13.92 17.94
N ILE A 305 3.13 13.69 18.60
CA ILE A 305 4.25 14.63 18.59
C ILE A 305 4.73 14.84 17.15
N THR A 306 4.87 13.77 16.38
CA THR A 306 5.30 13.86 14.98
C THR A 306 4.31 14.68 14.13
N VAL A 307 3.01 14.39 14.25
CA VAL A 307 1.96 15.14 13.53
C VAL A 307 1.99 16.61 13.92
N LEU A 308 2.02 16.92 15.23
CA LEU A 308 2.06 18.31 15.72
C LEU A 308 3.30 19.06 15.22
N MET A 309 4.46 18.39 15.18
CA MET A 309 5.69 18.98 14.67
C MET A 309 5.59 19.28 13.16
N LEU A 310 5.08 18.34 12.36
CA LEU A 310 4.94 18.54 10.91
C LEU A 310 3.88 19.59 10.58
N VAL A 311 2.72 19.55 11.24
CA VAL A 311 1.65 20.55 11.09
C VAL A 311 2.14 21.91 11.55
N GLY A 312 2.84 22.00 12.70
CA GLY A 312 3.44 23.22 13.21
C GLY A 312 4.48 23.80 12.24
N LEU A 313 5.33 22.95 11.65
CA LEU A 313 6.31 23.37 10.64
C LEU A 313 5.62 23.99 9.43
N VAL A 314 4.62 23.31 8.87
CA VAL A 314 3.84 23.81 7.72
C VAL A 314 3.09 25.10 8.12
N GLY A 315 2.43 25.13 9.27
CA GLY A 315 1.71 26.31 9.79
C GLY A 315 2.60 27.53 9.93
N ILE A 316 3.76 27.38 10.58
CA ILE A 316 4.76 28.46 10.71
C ILE A 316 5.25 28.90 9.32
N GLY A 317 5.48 27.94 8.40
CA GLY A 317 5.88 28.24 7.04
C GLY A 317 4.85 29.08 6.27
N LEU A 318 3.56 28.74 6.41
CA LEU A 318 2.45 29.48 5.80
C LEU A 318 2.30 30.89 6.40
N VAL A 319 2.21 31.00 7.73
CA VAL A 319 2.07 32.29 8.44
C VAL A 319 3.22 33.23 8.11
N ARG A 320 4.44 32.73 8.05
CA ARG A 320 5.62 33.52 7.69
C ARG A 320 5.81 33.66 6.17
N ARG A 321 4.87 33.20 5.35
CA ARG A 321 4.93 33.22 3.88
C ARG A 321 6.20 32.58 3.31
N ARG A 322 6.74 31.58 4.01
CA ARG A 322 7.92 30.82 3.61
C ARG A 322 7.58 29.49 2.94
N CYS A 323 6.38 28.98 3.17
CA CYS A 323 5.83 27.83 2.48
C CYS A 323 4.68 28.27 1.57
N SER A 324 4.66 27.77 0.35
CA SER A 324 3.56 27.99 -0.60
C SER A 324 3.31 26.71 -1.38
N ILE A 325 2.08 26.54 -1.82
CA ILE A 325 1.69 25.45 -2.74
C ILE A 325 1.75 26.00 -4.16
N LEU A 326 2.31 25.23 -5.09
CA LEU A 326 2.33 25.58 -6.51
C LEU A 326 0.88 25.70 -7.04
N PRO A 327 0.45 26.83 -7.62
CA PRO A 327 -0.95 27.06 -8.00
C PRO A 327 -1.60 25.95 -8.83
N PRO A 328 -0.98 25.35 -9.86
CA PRO A 328 -1.55 24.23 -10.59
C PRO A 328 -1.84 22.97 -9.75
N MET A 329 -1.27 22.86 -8.54
CA MET A 329 -1.44 21.72 -7.65
C MET A 329 -2.63 21.85 -6.69
N PHE A 330 -3.31 23.02 -6.61
CA PHE A 330 -4.47 23.16 -5.74
C PHE A 330 -5.61 22.22 -6.12
N LEU A 331 -5.90 22.06 -7.43
CA LEU A 331 -6.95 21.17 -7.86
C LEU A 331 -6.60 19.67 -7.65
N PRO A 332 -5.41 19.17 -7.99
CA PRO A 332 -4.97 17.81 -7.60
C PRO A 332 -5.05 17.55 -6.10
N LEU A 333 -4.61 18.50 -5.27
CA LEU A 333 -4.68 18.37 -3.80
C LEU A 333 -6.13 18.35 -3.31
N GLY A 334 -6.98 19.26 -3.82
CA GLY A 334 -8.41 19.27 -3.48
C GLY A 334 -9.11 17.98 -3.89
N ALA A 335 -8.81 17.46 -5.09
CA ALA A 335 -9.39 16.22 -5.60
C ALA A 335 -8.93 14.98 -4.79
N THR A 336 -7.66 14.90 -4.41
CA THR A 336 -7.15 13.80 -3.59
C THR A 336 -7.66 13.88 -2.14
N ALA A 337 -7.81 15.09 -1.57
CA ALA A 337 -8.44 15.29 -0.28
C ALA A 337 -9.93 14.88 -0.30
N LEU A 338 -10.67 15.29 -1.33
CA LEU A 338 -12.06 14.89 -1.51
C LEU A 338 -12.19 13.37 -1.68
N ALA A 339 -11.32 12.76 -2.49
CA ALA A 339 -11.29 11.30 -2.64
C ALA A 339 -10.99 10.60 -1.31
N ALA A 340 -10.07 11.12 -0.49
CA ALA A 340 -9.79 10.58 0.84
C ALA A 340 -11.02 10.63 1.77
N MET A 341 -11.83 11.67 1.68
CA MET A 341 -13.06 11.82 2.46
C MET A 341 -14.23 10.97 1.92
N ALA A 342 -14.34 10.86 0.60
CA ALA A 342 -15.46 10.20 -0.07
C ALA A 342 -15.25 8.68 -0.28
N MET A 343 -14.02 8.16 -0.11
CA MET A 343 -13.71 6.75 -0.37
C MET A 343 -14.51 5.83 0.58
N PRO A 344 -15.22 4.80 0.08
CA PRO A 344 -15.85 3.80 0.94
C PRO A 344 -14.80 2.95 1.67
N ASN A 345 -15.21 2.31 2.75
CA ASN A 345 -14.35 1.36 3.47
C ASN A 345 -14.22 0.02 2.73
N THR A 346 -15.32 -0.44 2.11
CA THR A 346 -15.33 -1.70 1.35
C THR A 346 -15.86 -1.45 -0.06
N ILE A 347 -15.22 -2.06 -1.06
CA ILE A 347 -15.67 -2.13 -2.45
C ILE A 347 -15.60 -3.59 -2.89
N GLY A 348 -16.74 -4.23 -3.12
CA GLY A 348 -16.82 -5.65 -3.43
C GLY A 348 -16.15 -6.49 -2.34
N THR A 349 -15.14 -7.26 -2.72
CA THR A 349 -14.37 -8.12 -1.81
C THR A 349 -13.17 -7.40 -1.17
N THR A 350 -12.90 -6.14 -1.52
CA THR A 350 -11.76 -5.38 -1.01
C THR A 350 -12.17 -4.53 0.18
N ALA A 351 -11.61 -4.83 1.35
CA ALA A 351 -11.84 -4.08 2.59
C ALA A 351 -10.76 -3.02 2.85
N VAL A 352 -11.03 -2.14 3.81
CA VAL A 352 -10.11 -1.09 4.31
C VAL A 352 -9.57 -0.20 3.17
N VAL A 353 -10.46 0.13 2.22
CA VAL A 353 -10.09 0.90 1.01
C VAL A 353 -9.82 2.36 1.34
N ASP A 354 -10.54 2.90 2.30
CA ASP A 354 -10.55 4.31 2.68
C ASP A 354 -9.24 4.83 3.27
N ILE A 355 -8.37 3.96 3.81
CA ILE A 355 -7.04 4.39 4.31
C ILE A 355 -6.03 4.66 3.18
N ARG A 356 -6.34 4.30 1.93
CA ARG A 356 -5.39 4.39 0.80
C ARG A 356 -5.19 5.81 0.29
N MET A 357 -6.25 6.59 0.18
CA MET A 357 -6.15 7.95 -0.41
C MET A 357 -5.46 8.99 0.50
N PRO A 358 -5.56 8.95 1.84
CA PRO A 358 -4.83 9.87 2.70
C PRO A 358 -3.33 9.91 2.47
N ILE A 359 -2.67 8.76 2.20
CA ILE A 359 -1.22 8.73 1.94
C ILE A 359 -0.87 9.41 0.60
N VAL A 360 -1.73 9.29 -0.42
CA VAL A 360 -1.57 10.02 -1.69
C VAL A 360 -1.60 11.53 -1.44
N PHE A 361 -2.61 12.00 -0.68
CA PHE A 361 -2.78 13.41 -0.36
C PHE A 361 -1.57 13.99 0.36
N VAL A 362 -1.03 13.31 1.39
CA VAL A 362 0.11 13.85 2.14
C VAL A 362 1.40 13.84 1.33
N LEU A 363 1.70 12.78 0.57
CA LEU A 363 2.89 12.73 -0.30
C LEU A 363 2.80 13.76 -1.43
N LEU A 364 1.61 13.96 -2.00
CA LEU A 364 1.36 14.99 -2.99
C LEU A 364 1.52 16.39 -2.40
N THR A 365 1.06 16.63 -1.15
CA THR A 365 1.26 17.90 -0.44
C THR A 365 2.74 18.19 -0.24
N VAL A 366 3.53 17.20 0.19
CA VAL A 366 4.98 17.32 0.33
C VAL A 366 5.64 17.65 -1.02
N ALA A 367 5.27 16.96 -2.10
CA ALA A 367 5.82 17.19 -3.42
C ALA A 367 5.45 18.57 -4.00
N SER A 368 4.25 19.08 -3.68
CA SER A 368 3.70 20.33 -4.22
C SER A 368 4.15 21.58 -3.46
N SER A 369 4.68 21.41 -2.23
CA SER A 369 5.07 22.52 -1.38
C SER A 369 6.42 23.11 -1.83
N ASP A 370 6.48 24.43 -1.95
CA ASP A 370 7.70 25.19 -2.21
C ASP A 370 8.09 25.97 -0.94
N TRP A 371 9.35 25.78 -0.53
CA TRP A 371 9.87 26.43 0.65
C TRP A 371 10.96 27.42 0.24
N ARG A 372 10.72 28.69 0.53
CA ARG A 372 11.70 29.75 0.27
C ARG A 372 12.92 29.53 1.13
N GLU A 373 14.09 29.86 0.59
CA GLU A 373 15.35 29.76 1.30
C GLU A 373 15.25 30.45 2.67
N THR A 374 15.52 29.67 3.70
CA THR A 374 15.59 30.13 5.08
C THR A 374 17.05 30.28 5.46
N SER A 375 17.35 31.25 6.31
CA SER A 375 18.70 31.42 6.83
C SER A 375 19.21 30.09 7.41
N ARG A 376 20.50 29.80 7.26
CA ARG A 376 21.15 28.61 7.83
C ARG A 376 20.88 28.46 9.33
N GLY A 377 20.73 29.58 10.06
CA GLY A 377 20.43 29.58 11.47
C GLY A 377 19.06 28.96 11.86
N TRP A 378 18.09 28.93 10.94
CA TRP A 378 16.80 28.27 11.19
C TRP A 378 16.74 26.84 10.63
N LEU A 379 17.42 26.58 9.52
CA LEU A 379 17.40 25.26 8.86
C LEU A 379 18.05 24.19 9.74
N LEU A 380 19.19 24.49 10.37
CA LEU A 380 19.91 23.51 11.17
C LEU A 380 19.11 22.99 12.37
N PRO A 381 18.54 23.84 13.27
CA PRO A 381 17.75 23.33 14.39
C PRO A 381 16.51 22.56 13.93
N VAL A 382 15.84 22.96 12.84
CA VAL A 382 14.71 22.20 12.28
C VAL A 382 15.16 20.84 11.76
N ALA A 383 16.26 20.80 11.00
CA ALA A 383 16.79 19.52 10.50
C ALA A 383 17.21 18.59 11.64
N LEU A 384 17.85 19.12 12.68
CA LEU A 384 18.21 18.34 13.87
C LEU A 384 16.97 17.80 14.60
N ALA A 385 15.96 18.64 14.83
CA ALA A 385 14.71 18.23 15.49
C ALA A 385 13.98 17.13 14.69
N LEU A 386 13.85 17.31 13.35
CA LEU A 386 13.27 16.32 12.46
C LEU A 386 14.06 15.01 12.46
N SER A 387 15.39 15.08 12.37
CA SER A 387 16.25 13.89 12.37
C SER A 387 16.18 13.14 13.70
N THR A 388 16.14 13.87 14.83
CA THR A 388 15.99 13.28 16.16
C THR A 388 14.66 12.55 16.29
N VAL A 389 13.54 13.19 15.93
CA VAL A 389 12.22 12.55 15.98
C VAL A 389 12.16 11.33 15.05
N PHE A 390 12.74 11.44 13.85
CA PHE A 390 12.80 10.31 12.93
C PHE A 390 13.62 9.14 13.51
N ALA A 391 14.79 9.40 14.08
CA ALA A 391 15.62 8.38 14.72
C ALA A 391 14.91 7.71 15.90
N VAL A 392 14.26 8.50 16.78
CA VAL A 392 13.47 7.99 17.91
C VAL A 392 12.33 7.09 17.41
N ARG A 393 11.64 7.49 16.32
CA ARG A 393 10.60 6.65 15.70
C ARG A 393 11.14 5.32 15.21
N MET A 394 12.27 5.33 14.51
CA MET A 394 12.88 4.09 13.99
C MET A 394 13.38 3.21 15.15
N GLY A 395 13.94 3.80 16.20
CA GLY A 395 14.33 3.08 17.41
C GLY A 395 13.13 2.37 18.06
N TYR A 396 12.02 3.10 18.26
CA TYR A 396 10.79 2.54 18.82
C TYR A 396 10.22 1.40 17.96
N ILE A 397 10.11 1.61 16.64
CA ILE A 397 9.60 0.56 15.72
C ILE A 397 10.51 -0.68 15.79
N THR A 398 11.83 -0.49 15.85
CA THR A 398 12.79 -1.58 15.95
C THR A 398 12.56 -2.40 17.22
N GLU A 399 12.47 -1.75 18.37
CA GLU A 399 12.20 -2.38 19.66
C GLU A 399 10.86 -3.12 19.66
N HIS A 400 9.80 -2.46 19.21
CA HIS A 400 8.46 -3.05 19.13
C HIS A 400 8.43 -4.29 18.22
N TRP A 401 9.09 -4.25 17.07
CA TRP A 401 9.17 -5.37 16.15
C TRP A 401 10.02 -6.52 16.70
N GLN A 402 11.11 -6.23 17.42
CA GLN A 402 11.93 -7.25 18.07
C GLN A 402 11.14 -7.97 19.18
N ASN A 403 10.33 -7.24 19.95
CA ASN A 403 9.44 -7.84 20.95
C ASN A 403 8.40 -8.76 20.29
N THR A 404 7.77 -8.31 19.19
CA THR A 404 6.84 -9.14 18.42
C THR A 404 7.53 -10.36 17.80
N ALA A 405 8.78 -10.23 17.36
CA ALA A 405 9.56 -11.32 16.78
C ALA A 405 9.82 -12.47 17.75
N HIS A 406 9.75 -12.25 19.08
CA HIS A 406 9.80 -13.34 20.05
C HIS A 406 8.62 -14.30 19.86
N HIS A 407 7.40 -13.79 19.79
CA HIS A 407 6.20 -14.61 19.57
C HIS A 407 6.22 -15.29 18.20
N TYR A 408 6.76 -14.62 17.18
CA TYR A 408 6.91 -15.18 15.83
C TYR A 408 7.90 -16.35 15.79
N ARG A 409 9.00 -16.29 16.56
CA ARG A 409 9.94 -17.41 16.68
C ARG A 409 9.30 -18.63 17.35
N GLN A 410 8.52 -18.43 18.43
CA GLN A 410 7.75 -19.51 19.06
C GLN A 410 6.77 -20.15 18.06
N PHE A 411 6.06 -19.31 17.30
CA PHE A 411 5.10 -19.77 16.29
C PHE A 411 5.80 -20.58 15.19
N ARG A 412 6.93 -20.09 14.67
CA ARG A 412 7.76 -20.79 13.68
C ARG A 412 8.23 -22.14 14.18
N GLN A 413 8.74 -22.21 15.41
CA GLN A 413 9.20 -23.47 16.00
C GLN A 413 8.10 -24.54 16.04
N THR A 414 6.86 -24.13 16.26
CA THR A 414 5.71 -25.04 16.20
C THR A 414 5.36 -25.42 14.76
N LEU A 415 5.38 -24.47 13.83
CA LEU A 415 5.17 -24.76 12.40
C LEU A 415 6.20 -25.75 11.86
N ASP A 416 7.48 -25.61 12.25
CA ASP A 416 8.57 -26.48 11.79
C ASP A 416 8.41 -27.95 12.24
N GLN A 417 7.57 -28.22 13.24
CA GLN A 417 7.24 -29.57 13.72
C GLN A 417 6.06 -30.21 12.98
N LEU A 418 5.31 -29.42 12.16
CA LEU A 418 4.21 -29.98 11.40
C LEU A 418 4.72 -30.94 10.31
N PRO A 419 4.00 -32.05 10.05
CA PRO A 419 4.28 -32.88 8.88
C PRO A 419 4.17 -32.07 7.57
N GLU A 420 4.98 -32.41 6.59
CA GLU A 420 4.84 -31.83 5.26
C GLU A 420 3.47 -32.15 4.67
N GLY A 421 2.88 -31.15 4.01
CA GLY A 421 1.57 -31.29 3.41
C GLY A 421 0.39 -31.42 4.38
N ALA A 422 0.59 -31.20 5.68
CA ALA A 422 -0.50 -31.22 6.66
C ALA A 422 -1.53 -30.12 6.34
N ARG A 423 -2.78 -30.32 6.75
CA ARG A 423 -3.86 -29.32 6.63
C ARG A 423 -4.02 -28.58 7.94
N LEU A 424 -3.71 -27.29 7.93
CA LEU A 424 -3.78 -26.40 9.09
C LEU A 424 -4.98 -25.46 8.98
N LEU A 425 -5.89 -25.55 9.94
CA LEU A 425 -6.97 -24.59 10.13
C LEU A 425 -6.46 -23.41 10.97
N SER A 426 -6.54 -22.21 10.44
CA SER A 426 -6.30 -20.98 11.19
C SER A 426 -7.61 -20.51 11.81
N ALA A 427 -7.72 -20.60 13.14
CA ALA A 427 -8.87 -20.10 13.90
C ALA A 427 -8.49 -18.83 14.69
N ILE A 428 -7.60 -18.01 14.12
CA ILE A 428 -7.17 -16.74 14.69
C ILE A 428 -8.09 -15.65 14.15
N LYS A 429 -8.91 -15.06 15.03
CA LYS A 429 -9.82 -13.97 14.72
C LYS A 429 -9.13 -12.62 14.86
N MET A 430 -9.42 -11.68 14.00
CA MET A 430 -9.06 -10.28 14.23
C MET A 430 -9.83 -9.74 15.44
N ALA A 431 -9.15 -9.22 16.46
CA ALA A 431 -9.80 -8.69 17.68
C ALA A 431 -10.81 -7.57 17.37
N SER A 432 -10.59 -6.83 16.29
CA SER A 432 -11.49 -5.81 15.79
C SER A 432 -12.88 -6.34 15.40
N TYR A 433 -13.04 -7.65 15.12
CA TYR A 433 -14.35 -8.22 14.79
C TYR A 433 -15.22 -8.51 16.02
N ASP A 434 -14.64 -8.71 17.21
CA ASP A 434 -15.42 -8.87 18.44
C ASP A 434 -16.15 -7.59 18.86
N ASN A 435 -15.52 -6.43 18.54
CA ASN A 435 -16.02 -5.09 18.86
C ASN A 435 -16.29 -4.27 17.59
N TRP A 436 -16.15 -4.87 16.39
CA TRP A 436 -16.36 -4.15 15.16
C TRP A 436 -17.84 -3.99 14.88
N SER A 437 -18.41 -2.97 15.43
CA SER A 437 -19.64 -2.39 14.94
C SER A 437 -19.26 -1.36 13.87
N PRO A 438 -19.70 -1.50 12.62
CA PRO A 438 -19.57 -0.44 11.61
C PRO A 438 -20.16 0.88 12.09
N ARG A 439 -21.01 0.84 13.13
CA ARG A 439 -21.63 2.00 13.78
C ARG A 439 -20.71 2.75 14.73
N GLU A 440 -19.64 2.13 15.25
CA GLU A 440 -18.74 2.76 16.24
C GLU A 440 -17.58 3.54 15.61
N GLY A 441 -17.46 3.55 14.30
CA GLY A 441 -16.55 4.46 13.59
C GLY A 441 -15.06 4.21 13.82
N GLN A 442 -14.68 3.00 14.24
CA GLN A 442 -13.26 2.66 14.42
C GLN A 442 -12.72 1.91 13.20
N ILE A 443 -11.58 2.36 12.69
CA ILE A 443 -10.80 1.56 11.72
C ILE A 443 -10.20 0.40 12.51
N PRO A 444 -10.34 -0.86 12.04
CA PRO A 444 -9.73 -2.01 12.69
C PRO A 444 -8.24 -1.80 12.90
N GLU A 445 -7.74 -2.11 14.10
CA GLU A 445 -6.30 -2.08 14.36
C GLU A 445 -5.61 -3.25 13.63
N PRO A 446 -4.44 -3.03 13.02
CA PRO A 446 -3.66 -4.08 12.40
C PRO A 446 -3.33 -5.18 13.42
N MET A 447 -3.64 -6.43 13.09
CA MET A 447 -3.32 -7.60 13.91
C MET A 447 -2.37 -8.54 13.16
N PRO A 448 -1.07 -8.38 13.35
CA PRO A 448 -0.06 -9.07 12.54
C PRO A 448 -0.12 -10.61 12.61
N MET A 449 -0.70 -11.20 13.66
CA MET A 449 -0.78 -12.65 13.82
C MET A 449 -1.86 -13.34 12.99
N VAL A 450 -2.83 -12.60 12.45
CA VAL A 450 -4.00 -13.17 11.75
C VAL A 450 -3.59 -14.09 10.60
N ASN A 451 -2.60 -13.68 9.81
CA ASN A 451 -2.13 -14.44 8.67
C ASN A 451 -0.80 -15.19 8.93
N LEU A 452 -0.33 -15.25 10.17
CA LEU A 452 0.97 -15.85 10.48
C LEU A 452 1.02 -17.36 10.18
N SER A 453 -0.13 -18.05 10.25
CA SER A 453 -0.28 -19.46 9.83
C SER A 453 0.15 -19.71 8.38
N CYS A 454 0.02 -18.71 7.49
CA CYS A 454 0.45 -18.82 6.10
C CYS A 454 1.98 -19.03 5.95
N TRP A 455 2.77 -18.71 6.97
CA TRP A 455 4.20 -19.05 6.98
C TRP A 455 4.46 -20.56 6.92
N GLY A 456 3.51 -21.37 7.38
CA GLY A 456 3.56 -22.84 7.26
C GLY A 456 3.64 -23.34 5.81
N VAL A 457 3.09 -22.59 4.84
CA VAL A 457 3.21 -22.90 3.41
C VAL A 457 4.68 -22.86 2.98
N ILE A 458 5.44 -21.87 3.43
CA ILE A 458 6.86 -21.70 3.11
C ILE A 458 7.70 -22.74 3.86
N ARG A 459 7.35 -23.00 5.13
CA ARG A 459 8.15 -23.84 6.02
C ARG A 459 7.97 -25.35 5.80
N ARG A 460 6.74 -25.79 5.53
CA ARG A 460 6.34 -27.22 5.52
C ARG A 460 5.37 -27.59 4.41
N SER A 461 5.21 -26.73 3.39
CA SER A 461 4.28 -26.94 2.27
C SER A 461 2.85 -27.32 2.71
N VAL A 462 2.41 -26.83 3.88
CA VAL A 462 1.09 -27.15 4.46
C VAL A 462 -0.01 -26.43 3.71
N PHE A 463 -1.20 -27.02 3.67
CA PHE A 463 -2.42 -26.30 3.34
C PHE A 463 -2.84 -25.41 4.52
N VAL A 464 -3.21 -24.16 4.24
CA VAL A 464 -3.69 -23.21 5.25
C VAL A 464 -5.04 -22.62 4.83
N SER A 465 -6.01 -22.66 5.75
CA SER A 465 -7.40 -22.26 5.44
C SER A 465 -7.60 -20.80 5.07
N ASN A 466 -6.70 -19.90 5.50
CA ASN A 466 -6.82 -18.45 5.33
C ASN A 466 -5.86 -17.86 4.28
N LEU A 467 -5.29 -18.70 3.38
CA LEU A 467 -4.49 -18.17 2.27
C LEU A 467 -5.37 -17.39 1.29
N PHE A 468 -4.90 -16.24 0.85
CA PHE A 468 -5.53 -15.48 -0.23
C PHE A 468 -5.32 -16.21 -1.58
N ALA A 469 -6.31 -16.98 -1.98
CA ALA A 469 -6.32 -17.78 -3.21
C ALA A 469 -7.66 -17.60 -3.95
N ALA A 470 -8.12 -16.34 -4.04
CA ALA A 470 -9.41 -16.02 -4.64
C ALA A 470 -9.28 -15.82 -6.17
N PRO A 471 -10.10 -16.50 -6.99
CA PRO A 471 -10.18 -16.28 -8.41
C PRO A 471 -10.44 -14.80 -8.75
N GLY A 472 -9.84 -14.31 -9.83
CA GLY A 472 -10.00 -12.92 -10.28
C GLY A 472 -9.25 -11.87 -9.45
N GLN A 473 -8.62 -12.25 -8.33
CA GLN A 473 -7.84 -11.33 -7.49
C GLN A 473 -6.35 -11.66 -7.48
N GLN A 474 -6.01 -12.96 -7.58
CA GLN A 474 -4.63 -13.44 -7.46
C GLN A 474 -4.38 -14.59 -8.44
N PRO A 475 -3.09 -14.83 -8.82
CA PRO A 475 -2.73 -15.94 -9.72
C PRO A 475 -2.88 -17.32 -9.07
N VAL A 476 -2.84 -17.42 -7.73
CA VAL A 476 -2.99 -18.70 -7.01
C VAL A 476 -4.46 -18.96 -6.73
N ARG A 477 -4.90 -20.18 -7.00
CA ARG A 477 -6.25 -20.69 -6.75
C ARG A 477 -6.20 -21.98 -5.95
N LEU A 478 -7.27 -22.30 -5.23
CA LEU A 478 -7.42 -23.60 -4.57
C LEU A 478 -7.78 -24.67 -5.59
N THR A 479 -7.18 -25.86 -5.45
CA THR A 479 -7.56 -27.02 -6.24
C THR A 479 -8.96 -27.53 -5.85
N PRO A 480 -9.66 -28.30 -6.69
CA PRO A 480 -10.93 -28.93 -6.33
C PRO A 480 -10.86 -29.79 -5.06
N ALA A 481 -9.68 -30.33 -4.74
CA ALA A 481 -9.49 -31.17 -3.55
C ALA A 481 -9.67 -30.41 -2.22
N VAL A 482 -9.53 -29.09 -2.22
CA VAL A 482 -9.60 -28.26 -1.01
C VAL A 482 -10.55 -27.06 -1.14
N HIS A 483 -11.09 -26.81 -2.32
CA HIS A 483 -11.99 -25.68 -2.58
C HIS A 483 -13.27 -25.73 -1.73
N GLY A 484 -13.76 -26.92 -1.38
CA GLY A 484 -14.97 -27.13 -0.58
C GLY A 484 -14.74 -27.24 0.93
N LEU A 485 -13.49 -27.08 1.41
CA LEU A 485 -13.21 -27.14 2.84
C LEU A 485 -13.81 -25.94 3.58
N LEU A 486 -14.41 -26.19 4.74
CA LEU A 486 -14.93 -25.14 5.60
C LEU A 486 -13.79 -24.33 6.20
N THR A 487 -14.01 -23.05 6.39
CA THR A 487 -13.09 -22.15 7.12
C THR A 487 -13.77 -21.61 8.38
N VAL A 488 -13.00 -21.16 9.35
CA VAL A 488 -13.55 -20.62 10.60
C VAL A 488 -14.02 -19.18 10.41
N GLU A 489 -13.48 -18.45 9.46
CA GLU A 489 -13.80 -17.03 9.21
C GLU A 489 -15.30 -16.82 9.03
N GLU A 490 -15.98 -17.70 8.29
CA GLU A 490 -17.43 -17.62 8.08
C GLU A 490 -18.21 -17.59 9.40
N PHE A 491 -17.87 -18.47 10.33
CA PHE A 491 -18.55 -18.58 11.62
C PHE A 491 -18.17 -17.44 12.56
N LEU A 492 -16.91 -17.01 12.52
CA LEU A 492 -16.42 -15.89 13.32
C LEU A 492 -17.09 -14.56 12.91
N PHE A 493 -17.26 -14.33 11.61
CA PHE A 493 -17.94 -13.14 11.09
C PHE A 493 -19.42 -13.07 11.46
N ARG A 494 -20.11 -14.22 11.43
CA ARG A 494 -21.55 -14.30 11.71
C ARG A 494 -21.87 -14.51 13.20
N ALA A 495 -20.84 -14.55 14.05
CA ALA A 495 -20.99 -14.97 15.46
C ALA A 495 -21.73 -16.32 15.60
N ALA A 496 -21.63 -17.19 14.60
CA ALA A 496 -22.25 -18.51 14.58
C ALA A 496 -21.39 -19.53 15.33
N PRO A 497 -21.99 -20.59 15.88
CA PRO A 497 -21.24 -21.67 16.51
C PRO A 497 -20.28 -22.34 15.53
N ILE A 498 -19.05 -22.57 15.96
CA ILE A 498 -18.00 -23.21 15.12
C ILE A 498 -18.30 -24.73 15.08
N PRO A 499 -18.44 -25.34 13.88
CA PRO A 499 -18.80 -26.76 13.73
C PRO A 499 -17.55 -27.66 13.82
N TRP A 500 -16.97 -27.79 15.02
CA TRP A 500 -15.71 -28.51 15.24
C TRP A 500 -15.75 -29.96 14.73
N ASP A 501 -16.93 -30.65 14.81
CA ASP A 501 -17.05 -32.04 14.34
C ASP A 501 -16.88 -32.16 12.82
N GLN A 502 -17.29 -31.16 12.05
CA GLN A 502 -17.02 -31.12 10.61
C GLN A 502 -15.58 -30.74 10.32
N LEU A 503 -15.05 -29.74 11.02
CA LEU A 503 -13.69 -29.24 10.83
C LEU A 503 -12.63 -30.31 11.16
N ARG A 504 -12.84 -31.13 12.21
CA ARG A 504 -11.91 -32.22 12.57
C ARG A 504 -11.75 -33.30 11.48
N THR A 505 -12.74 -33.48 10.61
CA THR A 505 -12.64 -34.42 9.49
C THR A 505 -11.88 -33.85 8.31
N GLN A 506 -11.68 -32.55 8.26
CA GLN A 506 -11.11 -31.82 7.13
C GLN A 506 -9.66 -31.37 7.36
N TYR A 507 -9.29 -31.12 8.62
CA TYR A 507 -7.98 -30.58 9.02
C TYR A 507 -7.25 -31.48 10.01
N ASP A 508 -5.93 -31.53 9.88
CA ASP A 508 -5.06 -32.33 10.76
C ASP A 508 -4.69 -31.54 12.02
N TYR A 509 -4.56 -30.21 11.87
CA TYR A 509 -4.18 -29.30 12.95
C TYR A 509 -5.04 -28.04 12.94
N VAL A 510 -5.19 -27.45 14.11
CA VAL A 510 -5.89 -26.18 14.34
C VAL A 510 -4.99 -25.27 15.15
N VAL A 511 -4.87 -23.99 14.77
CA VAL A 511 -4.22 -22.97 15.58
C VAL A 511 -5.24 -21.93 16.03
N VAL A 512 -5.20 -21.58 17.33
CA VAL A 512 -6.05 -20.57 17.96
C VAL A 512 -5.20 -19.54 18.68
N ARG A 513 -5.72 -18.33 18.85
CA ARG A 513 -5.12 -17.34 19.74
C ARG A 513 -5.56 -17.57 21.18
N ARG A 514 -4.64 -17.56 22.14
CA ARG A 514 -4.93 -17.86 23.56
C ARG A 514 -5.89 -16.86 24.22
N THR A 515 -5.80 -15.60 23.85
CA THR A 515 -6.65 -14.53 24.39
C THR A 515 -8.04 -14.46 23.72
N GLN A 516 -8.26 -15.27 22.67
CA GLN A 516 -9.50 -15.26 21.90
C GLN A 516 -10.54 -16.20 22.53
N ARG A 517 -11.79 -15.75 22.61
CA ARG A 517 -12.93 -16.58 23.01
C ARG A 517 -13.63 -17.11 21.76
N LEU A 518 -13.45 -18.39 21.47
CA LEU A 518 -14.19 -19.11 20.43
C LEU A 518 -15.49 -19.69 21.01
N ARG A 519 -16.54 -19.81 20.20
CA ARG A 519 -17.86 -20.34 20.57
C ARG A 519 -18.30 -21.41 19.58
N PRO A 520 -18.36 -22.69 20.01
CA PRO A 520 -17.77 -23.23 21.24
C PRO A 520 -16.23 -23.20 21.21
N PRO A 521 -15.54 -23.36 22.33
CA PRO A 521 -14.11 -23.56 22.36
C PRO A 521 -13.71 -24.85 21.64
N PRO A 522 -12.42 -25.05 21.27
CA PRO A 522 -11.95 -26.32 20.73
C PRO A 522 -12.36 -27.49 21.62
N PRO A 523 -12.79 -28.62 21.05
CA PRO A 523 -13.24 -29.80 21.82
C PRO A 523 -12.14 -30.31 22.76
N PRO A 524 -12.51 -30.86 23.94
CA PRO A 524 -11.51 -31.30 24.93
C PRO A 524 -10.70 -32.52 24.50
N ASP A 525 -11.13 -33.23 23.49
CA ASP A 525 -10.42 -34.36 22.87
C ASP A 525 -9.41 -33.93 21.80
N PHE A 526 -9.33 -32.64 21.47
CA PHE A 526 -8.24 -32.11 20.66
C PHE A 526 -6.94 -32.12 21.47
N VAL A 527 -5.91 -32.81 20.94
CA VAL A 527 -4.65 -33.00 21.64
C VAL A 527 -3.76 -31.77 21.47
N PRO A 528 -3.32 -31.10 22.54
CA PRO A 528 -2.33 -30.02 22.44
C PRO A 528 -1.09 -30.50 21.71
N PHE A 529 -0.63 -29.74 20.69
CA PHE A 529 0.52 -30.10 19.87
C PHE A 529 1.73 -29.18 20.13
N GLY A 530 1.48 -27.88 20.25
CA GLY A 530 2.50 -26.88 20.52
C GLY A 530 1.86 -25.57 20.95
N SER A 531 2.59 -24.74 21.69
CA SER A 531 2.09 -23.50 22.23
C SER A 531 3.16 -22.43 22.33
N GLY A 532 2.71 -21.18 22.32
CA GLY A 532 3.51 -20.00 22.70
C GLY A 532 2.67 -19.08 23.59
N ASP A 533 3.20 -17.91 23.87
CA ASP A 533 2.53 -16.96 24.77
C ASP A 533 1.18 -16.50 24.21
N GLU A 534 1.08 -16.33 22.89
CA GLU A 534 -0.11 -15.79 22.21
C GLU A 534 -0.97 -16.85 21.49
N PHE A 535 -0.51 -18.11 21.34
CA PHE A 535 -1.18 -19.09 20.51
C PHE A 535 -1.14 -20.51 21.12
N GLN A 536 -2.05 -21.36 20.64
CA GLN A 536 -2.11 -22.78 20.92
C GLN A 536 -2.41 -23.56 19.63
N PHE A 537 -1.61 -24.60 19.34
CA PHE A 537 -1.89 -25.59 18.30
C PHE A 537 -2.50 -26.83 18.93
N TYR A 538 -3.44 -27.43 18.20
CA TYR A 538 -4.07 -28.70 18.53
C TYR A 538 -3.98 -29.66 17.35
N ARG A 539 -3.83 -30.94 17.63
CA ARG A 539 -4.08 -32.02 16.68
C ARG A 539 -5.56 -32.41 16.79
N THR A 540 -6.27 -32.59 15.66
CA THR A 540 -7.71 -32.85 15.62
C THR A 540 -8.10 -34.29 15.78
N GLY A 541 -7.13 -35.24 15.71
CA GLY A 541 -7.37 -36.70 15.73
C GLY A 541 -7.47 -37.30 14.32
N ARG A 542 -7.56 -36.50 13.25
CA ARG A 542 -7.35 -36.96 11.89
C ARG A 542 -5.88 -37.30 11.72
N GLY A 543 -5.56 -38.54 11.32
CA GLY A 543 -4.18 -38.90 10.99
C GLY A 543 -3.69 -38.11 9.76
N PRO A 544 -2.43 -37.60 9.75
CA PRO A 544 -1.89 -36.89 8.59
C PRO A 544 -1.99 -37.79 7.36
N SER A 545 -2.41 -37.22 6.22
CA SER A 545 -2.30 -37.93 4.92
C SER A 545 -0.82 -38.08 4.59
N THR A 546 -0.30 -39.28 4.75
CA THR A 546 1.14 -39.59 4.62
C THR A 546 1.66 -39.65 3.18
N GLN A 547 0.77 -39.48 2.16
CA GLN A 547 1.17 -39.52 0.75
C GLN A 547 0.43 -38.46 -0.07
N PRO A 548 1.11 -37.76 -1.02
CA PRO A 548 0.47 -36.90 -1.99
C PRO A 548 -0.43 -37.74 -2.89
N ALA A 549 -1.65 -37.24 -3.14
CA ALA A 549 -2.59 -37.88 -4.06
C ALA A 549 -1.97 -37.97 -5.47
N GLY A 550 -1.54 -39.12 -5.86
CA GLY A 550 -0.90 -39.37 -7.17
C GLY A 550 0.16 -40.49 -7.17
N GLN A 551 0.75 -40.82 -6.02
CA GLN A 551 1.71 -41.94 -5.94
C GLN A 551 1.05 -43.32 -5.81
N SER A 552 -0.25 -43.39 -5.45
CA SER A 552 -0.97 -44.66 -5.30
C SER A 552 -1.35 -45.35 -6.63
N ARG A 553 -1.18 -44.69 -7.80
CA ARG A 553 -1.49 -45.31 -9.12
C ARG A 553 -0.31 -45.93 -9.86
N LEU A 554 0.91 -45.82 -9.32
CA LEU A 554 2.12 -46.38 -9.98
C LEU A 554 2.59 -47.71 -9.37
N LEU A 555 1.92 -48.23 -8.33
CA LEU A 555 2.30 -49.49 -7.65
C LEU A 555 1.30 -50.65 -7.90
N THR A 556 0.27 -50.49 -8.72
CA THR A 556 -0.63 -51.56 -9.17
C THR A 556 -0.71 -51.60 -10.67
N GLY A 557 0.34 -52.06 -11.33
CA GLY A 557 0.32 -52.61 -12.68
C GLY A 557 0.79 -54.07 -12.62
N PRO A 558 0.17 -54.95 -13.41
CA PRO A 558 0.35 -56.40 -13.31
C PRO A 558 1.76 -56.89 -13.54
#